data_cf2157b0c0a58e2b1d2c8fe917ea9a43
#
_entry.id   cf2157b0c0a58e2b1d2c8fe917ea9a43
#
_cell.length_a   1.000
_cell.length_b   1.000
_cell.length_c   1.000
_cell.angle_alpha   90.00
_cell.angle_beta   90.00
_cell.angle_gamma   90.00
#
_symmetry.space_group_name_H-M   'P 1'
#
loop_
_entity.id
_entity.type
_entity.pdbx_description
1 polymer ?
#
loop_
_entity_poly.entity_id
_entity_poly.type
_entity_poly.pdbx_seq_one_letter_code
_entity_poly.pdbx_strand_id
1 'polypeptide(L)'
;MIKKVFFICLVSFLMISCGSSKNVSTTYQKRVSTVTPKKVEDTDIKTSETLTKKEDVTVADKIVWTAVTYKGVPYRFGGMTKRGMDCSGLIFTSFKQRNVPIARTSHQMYVQGENISLREVQRGDLLFFKTSRKRGRVNHVGLVTSVDNGDIRFIHSTTSRGVIVTSLHENYWKRAFIKAKRVL
;
A
#
# COMPACT_ATOMS: atom_id res chain seq x y z
N MET A 1 -16.19 -13.17 59.37
CA MET A 1 -16.85 -14.51 59.52
C MET A 1 -17.56 -14.87 58.23
N ILE A 2 -17.25 -16.12 57.69
CA ILE A 2 -18.15 -16.95 56.88
C ILE A 2 -18.32 -16.53 55.41
N LYS A 3 -18.17 -17.31 54.35
CA LYS A 3 -17.70 -18.70 54.09
C LYS A 3 -17.39 -18.83 52.62
N LYS A 4 -16.44 -19.67 52.31
CA LYS A 4 -16.10 -20.26 51.01
C LYS A 4 -17.33 -20.95 50.38
N VAL A 5 -17.43 -20.92 49.04
CA VAL A 5 -17.91 -22.05 48.26
C VAL A 5 -17.14 -22.15 46.95
N PHE A 6 -16.39 -23.20 46.81
CA PHE A 6 -15.80 -23.78 45.61
C PHE A 6 -16.90 -24.31 44.70
N PHE A 7 -16.84 -24.05 43.41
CA PHE A 7 -17.49 -24.92 42.43
C PHE A 7 -16.54 -25.20 41.28
N ILE A 8 -15.96 -26.36 41.32
CA ILE A 8 -15.20 -27.00 40.25
C ILE A 8 -16.22 -27.67 39.36
N CYS A 9 -16.27 -27.31 38.07
CA CYS A 9 -16.85 -28.14 37.03
C CYS A 9 -15.84 -28.30 35.88
N LEU A 10 -15.17 -29.43 35.99
CA LEU A 10 -14.36 -30.07 34.97
C LEU A 10 -15.33 -30.74 33.96
N VAL A 11 -15.37 -30.27 32.73
CA VAL A 11 -15.98 -31.05 31.65
C VAL A 11 -15.00 -31.12 30.48
N SER A 12 -14.34 -32.26 30.43
CA SER A 12 -13.57 -32.72 29.26
C SER A 12 -14.53 -33.05 28.12
N PHE A 13 -14.32 -32.47 26.95
CA PHE A 13 -14.94 -32.98 25.73
C PHE A 13 -13.87 -33.15 24.66
N LEU A 14 -13.34 -34.37 24.60
CA LEU A 14 -12.54 -34.84 23.46
C LEU A 14 -13.49 -35.18 22.32
N MET A 15 -13.40 -34.43 21.24
CA MET A 15 -13.93 -34.82 19.94
C MET A 15 -12.79 -34.90 18.94
N ILE A 16 -12.33 -36.10 18.74
CA ILE A 16 -11.50 -36.52 17.61
C ILE A 16 -12.41 -36.57 16.39
N SER A 17 -12.22 -35.71 15.43
CA SER A 17 -12.81 -35.87 14.11
C SER A 17 -11.69 -35.95 13.07
N CYS A 18 -11.46 -37.19 12.62
CA CYS A 18 -10.62 -37.53 11.48
C CYS A 18 -11.40 -37.21 10.20
N GLY A 19 -10.97 -36.26 9.42
CA GLY A 19 -11.56 -35.84 8.11
C GLY A 19 -10.54 -35.92 7.00
N SER A 20 -10.70 -36.93 6.18
CA SER A 20 -9.89 -37.37 5.03
C SER A 20 -9.63 -36.23 4.02
N SER A 21 -8.35 -36.00 3.74
CA SER A 21 -7.87 -35.13 2.65
C SER A 21 -8.01 -35.87 1.32
N LYS A 22 -8.88 -35.37 0.42
CA LYS A 22 -8.91 -35.81 -0.99
C LYS A 22 -8.01 -34.92 -1.80
N ASN A 23 -6.86 -35.46 -2.21
CA ASN A 23 -5.99 -34.89 -3.23
C ASN A 23 -6.72 -34.89 -4.57
N VAL A 24 -7.06 -33.72 -5.10
CA VAL A 24 -7.47 -33.56 -6.51
C VAL A 24 -6.24 -33.20 -7.31
N SER A 25 -5.66 -34.18 -7.98
CA SER A 25 -4.65 -34.00 -9.01
C SER A 25 -5.35 -33.53 -10.29
N THR A 26 -5.27 -32.26 -10.62
CA THR A 26 -5.67 -31.75 -11.94
C THR A 26 -4.51 -31.90 -12.91
N THR A 27 -4.56 -32.94 -13.70
CA THR A 27 -3.62 -33.19 -14.81
C THR A 27 -3.94 -32.24 -15.95
N TYR A 28 -3.05 -31.27 -16.21
CA TYR A 28 -3.16 -30.34 -17.32
C TYR A 28 -2.60 -31.05 -18.59
N GLN A 29 -3.49 -31.57 -19.40
CA GLN A 29 -3.10 -32.15 -20.72
C GLN A 29 -2.83 -31.00 -21.71
N LYS A 30 -1.56 -30.87 -22.07
CA LYS A 30 -1.06 -30.01 -23.14
C LYS A 30 -1.44 -30.65 -24.49
N ARG A 31 -2.45 -30.14 -25.18
CA ARG A 31 -2.71 -30.46 -26.57
C ARG A 31 -1.66 -29.79 -27.45
N VAL A 32 -0.76 -30.58 -27.98
CA VAL A 32 0.13 -30.20 -29.08
C VAL A 32 -0.66 -30.37 -30.36
N SER A 33 -1.03 -29.28 -31.02
CA SER A 33 -1.55 -29.28 -32.38
C SER A 33 -0.37 -29.10 -33.34
N THR A 34 -0.03 -30.17 -34.06
CA THR A 34 0.94 -30.15 -35.15
C THR A 34 0.31 -29.41 -36.32
N VAL A 35 0.79 -28.24 -36.68
CA VAL A 35 0.45 -27.56 -37.94
C VAL A 35 1.67 -27.56 -38.83
N THR A 36 1.51 -28.18 -39.97
CA THR A 36 2.47 -28.29 -41.07
C THR A 36 2.74 -26.91 -41.69
N PRO A 37 3.98 -26.55 -42.05
CA PRO A 37 4.26 -25.23 -42.59
C PRO A 37 3.87 -25.18 -44.08
N LYS A 38 2.94 -24.29 -44.41
CA LYS A 38 2.65 -23.87 -45.79
C LYS A 38 3.52 -22.64 -46.11
N LYS A 39 4.37 -22.80 -47.14
CA LYS A 39 5.22 -21.78 -47.72
C LYS A 39 4.34 -20.61 -48.21
N VAL A 40 4.56 -19.40 -47.72
CA VAL A 40 4.00 -18.17 -48.27
C VAL A 40 5.13 -17.17 -48.48
N GLU A 41 5.09 -16.61 -49.69
CA GLU A 41 6.05 -15.70 -50.29
C GLU A 41 6.28 -14.39 -49.51
N ASP A 42 7.50 -13.85 -49.74
CA ASP A 42 7.95 -12.53 -49.29
C ASP A 42 6.92 -11.43 -49.60
N THR A 43 6.49 -10.75 -48.58
CA THR A 43 5.91 -9.41 -48.68
C THR A 43 6.53 -8.58 -47.58
N ASP A 44 7.27 -7.55 -47.97
CA ASP A 44 7.92 -6.56 -47.11
C ASP A 44 6.95 -5.98 -46.07
N ILE A 45 6.95 -6.53 -44.85
CA ILE A 45 6.32 -5.88 -43.70
C ILE A 45 7.39 -5.05 -43.05
N LYS A 46 7.32 -3.73 -43.28
CA LYS A 46 7.98 -2.74 -42.47
C LYS A 46 7.57 -2.97 -41.01
N THR A 47 8.43 -3.66 -40.27
CA THR A 47 8.30 -3.82 -38.82
C THR A 47 8.46 -2.44 -38.20
N SER A 48 7.33 -1.85 -37.85
CA SER A 48 7.31 -0.72 -36.93
C SER A 48 7.75 -1.26 -35.56
N GLU A 49 9.04 -1.17 -35.28
CA GLU A 49 9.57 -1.38 -33.94
C GLU A 49 9.01 -0.30 -33.01
N THR A 50 7.85 -0.58 -32.43
CA THR A 50 7.40 0.15 -31.25
C THR A 50 8.31 -0.30 -30.13
N LEU A 51 9.43 0.43 -29.96
CA LEU A 51 10.30 0.34 -28.79
C LEU A 51 9.44 0.68 -27.57
N THR A 52 8.88 -0.32 -26.93
CA THR A 52 8.35 -0.20 -25.57
C THR A 52 9.53 0.14 -24.68
N LYS A 53 9.74 1.44 -24.44
CA LYS A 53 10.70 1.93 -23.47
C LYS A 53 10.41 1.23 -22.15
N LYS A 54 11.24 0.28 -21.78
CA LYS A 54 11.20 -0.38 -20.49
C LYS A 54 11.49 0.70 -19.45
N GLU A 55 10.45 1.26 -18.86
CA GLU A 55 10.64 2.23 -17.78
C GLU A 55 11.32 1.50 -16.62
N ASP A 56 12.50 1.95 -16.27
CA ASP A 56 13.23 1.40 -15.15
C ASP A 56 12.47 1.65 -13.86
N VAL A 57 12.18 0.57 -13.14
CA VAL A 57 11.44 0.61 -11.86
C VAL A 57 12.24 1.41 -10.84
N THR A 58 11.72 2.55 -10.46
CA THR A 58 12.36 3.48 -9.52
C THR A 58 12.26 3.01 -8.06
N VAL A 59 13.06 3.61 -7.18
CA VAL A 59 12.95 3.40 -5.73
C VAL A 59 11.57 3.86 -5.23
N ALA A 60 11.06 4.97 -5.77
CA ALA A 60 9.71 5.48 -5.48
C ALA A 60 8.63 4.42 -5.79
N ASP A 61 8.70 3.76 -6.95
CA ASP A 61 7.77 2.70 -7.32
C ASP A 61 7.77 1.55 -6.32
N LYS A 62 8.95 1.10 -5.94
CA LYS A 62 9.11 -0.01 -4.97
C LYS A 62 8.52 0.34 -3.60
N ILE A 63 8.70 1.59 -3.14
CA ILE A 63 8.13 2.10 -1.89
C ILE A 63 6.62 2.17 -1.98
N VAL A 64 6.08 2.74 -3.06
CA VAL A 64 4.63 2.83 -3.28
C VAL A 64 3.99 1.45 -3.39
N TRP A 65 4.58 0.52 -4.12
CA TRP A 65 4.09 -0.87 -4.18
C TRP A 65 4.07 -1.51 -2.79
N THR A 66 5.12 -1.28 -1.99
CA THR A 66 5.14 -1.75 -0.60
C THR A 66 3.99 -1.15 0.20
N ALA A 67 3.76 0.16 0.12
CA ALA A 67 2.66 0.82 0.83
C ALA A 67 1.29 0.25 0.41
N VAL A 68 1.08 -0.03 -0.87
CA VAL A 68 -0.17 -0.59 -1.42
C VAL A 68 -0.47 -1.98 -0.85
N THR A 69 0.55 -2.80 -0.51
CA THR A 69 0.32 -4.12 0.13
C THR A 69 -0.34 -4.03 1.51
N TYR A 70 -0.37 -2.84 2.12
CA TYR A 70 -1.03 -2.58 3.40
C TYR A 70 -2.45 -2.05 3.26
N LYS A 71 -2.99 -1.87 2.05
CA LYS A 71 -4.37 -1.43 1.86
C LYS A 71 -5.35 -2.33 2.63
N GLY A 72 -6.28 -1.71 3.37
CA GLY A 72 -7.24 -2.41 4.23
C GLY A 72 -6.75 -2.71 5.64
N VAL A 73 -5.46 -2.51 5.97
CA VAL A 73 -4.97 -2.66 7.34
C VAL A 73 -5.66 -1.64 8.26
N PRO A 74 -6.18 -2.06 9.43
CA PRO A 74 -6.88 -1.16 10.34
C PRO A 74 -5.95 -0.09 10.93
N TYR A 75 -6.54 1.02 11.37
CA TYR A 75 -5.77 2.06 12.07
C TYR A 75 -5.39 1.60 13.48
N ARG A 76 -4.15 1.89 13.85
CA ARG A 76 -3.67 1.79 15.23
C ARG A 76 -2.66 2.88 15.51
N PHE A 77 -2.90 3.71 16.51
CA PHE A 77 -1.94 4.74 16.91
C PHE A 77 -0.59 4.12 17.27
N GLY A 78 0.50 4.65 16.72
CA GLY A 78 1.87 4.10 16.86
C GLY A 78 2.12 2.79 16.12
N GLY A 79 1.13 2.25 15.41
CA GLY A 79 1.23 0.96 14.72
C GLY A 79 2.06 0.99 13.44
N MET A 80 2.75 -0.12 13.14
CA MET A 80 3.66 -0.29 11.99
C MET A 80 3.55 -1.68 11.35
N THR A 81 2.48 -2.43 11.62
CA THR A 81 2.33 -3.82 11.18
C THR A 81 0.95 -4.06 10.57
N LYS A 82 0.76 -5.21 9.92
CA LYS A 82 -0.56 -5.63 9.40
C LYS A 82 -1.65 -5.75 10.47
N ARG A 83 -1.30 -5.78 11.77
CA ARG A 83 -2.28 -5.73 12.88
C ARG A 83 -2.79 -4.33 13.19
N GLY A 84 -2.24 -3.32 12.55
CA GLY A 84 -2.64 -1.92 12.63
C GLY A 84 -1.50 -0.97 12.35
N MET A 85 -1.81 0.13 11.65
CA MET A 85 -0.86 1.17 11.26
C MET A 85 -1.44 2.55 11.49
N ASP A 86 -0.60 3.51 11.94
CA ASP A 86 -0.91 4.94 11.80
C ASP A 86 -0.39 5.49 10.45
N CYS A 87 -0.70 6.75 10.15
CA CYS A 87 -0.33 7.37 8.88
C CYS A 87 1.19 7.38 8.63
N SER A 88 1.98 7.80 9.61
CA SER A 88 3.43 7.83 9.51
C SER A 88 4.06 6.44 9.65
N GLY A 89 3.42 5.50 10.36
CA GLY A 89 3.85 4.12 10.46
C GLY A 89 3.77 3.37 9.14
N LEU A 90 2.73 3.62 8.33
CA LEU A 90 2.63 3.12 6.97
C LEU A 90 3.82 3.61 6.12
N ILE A 91 4.09 4.92 6.12
CA ILE A 91 5.19 5.51 5.35
C ILE A 91 6.54 4.95 5.83
N PHE A 92 6.79 5.03 7.14
CA PHE A 92 8.03 4.52 7.75
C PHE A 92 8.31 3.06 7.39
N THR A 93 7.30 2.19 7.48
CA THR A 93 7.45 0.77 7.16
C THR A 93 7.72 0.54 5.68
N SER A 94 7.07 1.30 4.80
CA SER A 94 7.24 1.19 3.35
C SER A 94 8.64 1.60 2.90
N PHE A 95 9.17 2.67 3.46
CA PHE A 95 10.54 3.13 3.21
C PHE A 95 11.58 2.15 3.80
N LYS A 96 11.40 1.75 5.07
CA LYS A 96 12.30 0.82 5.76
C LYS A 96 12.47 -0.50 5.01
N GLN A 97 11.39 -1.06 4.45
CA GLN A 97 11.46 -2.30 3.67
C GLN A 97 12.23 -2.15 2.33
N ARG A 98 12.53 -0.94 1.94
CA ARG A 98 13.35 -0.62 0.77
C ARG A 98 14.71 -0.05 1.14
N ASN A 99 15.09 -0.16 2.42
CA ASN A 99 16.36 0.36 2.97
C ASN A 99 16.53 1.87 2.73
N VAL A 100 15.43 2.63 2.67
CA VAL A 100 15.44 4.09 2.54
C VAL A 100 15.16 4.71 3.90
N PRO A 101 16.09 5.53 4.44
CA PRO A 101 15.89 6.15 5.74
C PRO A 101 14.83 7.24 5.68
N ILE A 102 13.92 7.24 6.67
CA ILE A 102 12.94 8.29 6.88
C ILE A 102 12.59 8.38 8.37
N ALA A 103 12.21 9.56 8.84
CA ALA A 103 11.79 9.76 10.23
C ALA A 103 10.50 8.99 10.55
N ARG A 104 10.27 8.68 11.86
CA ARG A 104 9.11 7.88 12.28
C ARG A 104 7.80 8.67 12.35
N THR A 105 7.82 9.94 12.67
CA THR A 105 6.60 10.74 12.90
C THR A 105 6.32 11.70 11.75
N SER A 106 5.03 11.98 11.48
CA SER A 106 4.64 12.93 10.44
C SER A 106 5.25 14.32 10.65
N HIS A 107 5.43 14.75 11.89
CA HIS A 107 6.06 16.03 12.21
C HIS A 107 7.55 16.04 11.83
N GLN A 108 8.28 14.98 12.15
CA GLN A 108 9.69 14.85 11.77
C GLN A 108 9.87 14.66 10.25
N MET A 109 8.98 13.91 9.59
CA MET A 109 8.98 13.79 8.13
C MET A 109 8.76 15.15 7.45
N TYR A 110 7.91 16.00 8.03
CA TYR A 110 7.59 17.32 7.48
C TYR A 110 8.79 18.27 7.38
N VAL A 111 9.80 18.09 8.21
CA VAL A 111 11.04 18.89 8.15
C VAL A 111 12.12 18.27 7.26
N GLN A 112 11.90 17.06 6.72
CA GLN A 112 12.81 16.40 5.79
C GLN A 112 12.49 16.73 4.34
N GLY A 113 13.48 16.61 3.46
CA GLY A 113 13.35 16.76 2.02
C GLY A 113 13.00 18.17 1.55
N GLU A 114 12.74 18.29 0.26
CA GLU A 114 12.47 19.55 -0.42
C GLU A 114 10.97 19.86 -0.49
N ASN A 115 10.63 21.14 -0.42
CA ASN A 115 9.26 21.60 -0.67
C ASN A 115 9.00 21.60 -2.17
N ILE A 116 7.88 21.02 -2.58
CA ILE A 116 7.45 21.01 -3.99
C ILE A 116 6.05 21.60 -4.15
N SER A 117 5.79 22.20 -5.29
CA SER A 117 4.45 22.69 -5.64
C SER A 117 3.55 21.51 -6.04
N LEU A 118 2.21 21.67 -5.97
CA LEU A 118 1.28 20.62 -6.40
C LEU A 118 1.39 20.29 -7.91
N ARG A 119 1.94 21.19 -8.71
CA ARG A 119 2.17 20.95 -10.15
C ARG A 119 3.36 20.03 -10.41
N GLU A 120 4.29 19.96 -9.47
CA GLU A 120 5.52 19.16 -9.55
C GLU A 120 5.42 17.84 -8.78
N VAL A 121 4.27 17.61 -8.12
CA VAL A 121 4.04 16.38 -7.37
C VAL A 121 4.09 15.18 -8.30
N GLN A 122 4.83 14.17 -7.88
CA GLN A 122 4.94 12.88 -8.58
C GLN A 122 4.79 11.71 -7.61
N ARG A 123 4.67 10.53 -8.17
CA ARG A 123 4.62 9.27 -7.43
C ARG A 123 5.82 9.13 -6.48
N GLY A 124 5.58 8.80 -5.21
CA GLY A 124 6.59 8.69 -4.17
C GLY A 124 6.77 9.95 -3.31
N ASP A 125 6.19 11.09 -3.69
CA ASP A 125 6.21 12.30 -2.87
C ASP A 125 5.29 12.17 -1.64
N LEU A 126 5.57 12.95 -0.60
CA LEU A 126 4.78 13.00 0.63
C LEU A 126 3.85 14.21 0.65
N LEU A 127 2.59 13.98 0.99
CA LEU A 127 1.59 15.02 1.24
C LEU A 127 1.34 15.15 2.73
N PHE A 128 1.37 16.37 3.24
CA PHE A 128 1.18 16.69 4.65
C PHE A 128 -0.10 17.46 4.90
N PHE A 129 -0.81 17.09 5.98
CA PHE A 129 -2.13 17.61 6.27
C PHE A 129 -2.28 18.04 7.72
N LYS A 130 -3.24 18.97 7.94
CA LYS A 130 -3.77 19.34 9.24
C LYS A 130 -5.22 18.87 9.32
N THR A 131 -5.44 17.70 9.92
CA THR A 131 -6.75 17.06 10.05
C THR A 131 -7.41 17.31 11.41
N SER A 132 -6.72 17.98 12.34
CA SER A 132 -7.21 18.28 13.68
C SER A 132 -7.27 19.79 13.92
N ARG A 133 -8.30 20.25 14.66
CA ARG A 133 -8.43 21.65 15.14
C ARG A 133 -7.49 21.99 16.28
N LYS A 134 -6.90 20.99 16.96
CA LYS A 134 -5.93 21.22 18.04
C LYS A 134 -4.71 21.98 17.53
N ARG A 135 -4.07 22.74 18.41
CA ARG A 135 -2.83 23.46 18.08
C ARG A 135 -1.78 22.46 17.61
N GLY A 136 -1.21 22.69 16.45
CA GLY A 136 -0.24 21.83 15.78
C GLY A 136 -0.26 22.09 14.28
N ARG A 137 0.91 22.04 13.64
CA ARG A 137 1.00 22.38 12.21
C ARG A 137 0.66 21.18 11.33
N VAL A 138 1.28 20.04 11.57
CA VAL A 138 1.12 18.80 10.80
C VAL A 138 0.79 17.66 11.74
N ASN A 139 -0.25 16.90 11.42
CA ASN A 139 -0.64 15.73 12.20
C ASN A 139 -1.00 14.53 11.34
N HIS A 140 -0.89 14.66 10.01
CA HIS A 140 -1.17 13.55 9.10
C HIS A 140 -0.27 13.62 7.85
N VAL A 141 0.03 12.44 7.29
CA VAL A 141 0.87 12.27 6.11
C VAL A 141 0.31 11.17 5.21
N GLY A 142 0.46 11.35 3.89
CA GLY A 142 0.18 10.35 2.87
C GLY A 142 1.29 10.28 1.84
N LEU A 143 1.39 9.16 1.14
CA LEU A 143 2.34 8.88 0.08
C LEU A 143 1.63 8.91 -1.27
N VAL A 144 2.09 9.70 -2.22
CA VAL A 144 1.50 9.81 -3.56
C VAL A 144 1.66 8.47 -4.30
N THR A 145 0.54 7.94 -4.76
CA THR A 145 0.50 6.69 -5.52
C THR A 145 0.42 6.90 -7.03
N SER A 146 -0.24 7.95 -7.47
CA SER A 146 -0.30 8.35 -8.88
C SER A 146 -0.68 9.82 -9.03
N VAL A 147 -0.36 10.36 -10.22
CA VAL A 147 -0.82 11.67 -10.69
C VAL A 147 -1.32 11.48 -12.11
N ASP A 148 -2.64 11.51 -12.29
CA ASP A 148 -3.28 11.24 -13.57
C ASP A 148 -4.20 12.41 -13.94
N ASN A 149 -3.90 13.12 -15.02
CA ASN A 149 -4.68 14.28 -15.49
C ASN A 149 -4.94 15.33 -14.37
N GLY A 150 -3.94 15.54 -13.49
CA GLY A 150 -4.04 16.48 -12.38
C GLY A 150 -4.72 15.89 -11.13
N ASP A 151 -5.28 14.67 -11.16
CA ASP A 151 -5.75 13.97 -9.97
C ASP A 151 -4.56 13.34 -9.22
N ILE A 152 -4.22 13.91 -8.08
CA ILE A 152 -3.19 13.40 -7.18
C ILE A 152 -3.83 12.40 -6.23
N ARG A 153 -3.47 11.13 -6.37
CA ARG A 153 -3.91 10.06 -5.46
C ARG A 153 -2.82 9.71 -4.47
N PHE A 154 -3.20 9.46 -3.23
CA PHE A 154 -2.27 9.13 -2.17
C PHE A 154 -2.79 8.04 -1.24
N ILE A 155 -1.88 7.20 -0.73
CA ILE A 155 -2.17 6.17 0.27
C ILE A 155 -1.83 6.70 1.66
N HIS A 156 -2.73 6.46 2.61
CA HIS A 156 -2.59 6.90 3.99
C HIS A 156 -3.45 6.03 4.93
N SER A 157 -3.20 6.09 6.24
CA SER A 157 -4.02 5.39 7.23
C SER A 157 -4.92 6.36 7.98
N THR A 158 -6.24 6.15 7.91
CA THR A 158 -7.28 6.93 8.58
C THR A 158 -7.83 6.19 9.79
N THR A 159 -8.24 6.92 10.83
CA THR A 159 -8.81 6.33 12.06
C THR A 159 -10.08 5.53 11.82
N SER A 160 -10.89 5.89 10.83
CA SER A 160 -12.20 5.27 10.56
C SER A 160 -12.16 4.14 9.53
N ARG A 161 -11.21 4.17 8.57
CA ARG A 161 -11.16 3.24 7.43
C ARG A 161 -9.84 2.51 7.29
N GLY A 162 -8.88 2.75 8.20
CA GLY A 162 -7.53 2.19 8.08
C GLY A 162 -6.78 2.70 6.85
N VAL A 163 -5.98 1.83 6.23
CA VAL A 163 -5.15 2.17 5.07
C VAL A 163 -5.97 2.16 3.79
N ILE A 164 -6.08 3.33 3.17
CA ILE A 164 -6.83 3.56 1.93
C ILE A 164 -6.06 4.44 0.95
N VAL A 165 -6.46 4.41 -0.31
CA VAL A 165 -6.05 5.38 -1.34
C VAL A 165 -7.19 6.39 -1.53
N THR A 166 -6.85 7.67 -1.58
CA THR A 166 -7.79 8.79 -1.65
C THR A 166 -7.30 9.80 -2.67
N SER A 167 -8.21 10.53 -3.32
CA SER A 167 -7.88 11.68 -4.18
C SER A 167 -7.70 12.96 -3.34
N LEU A 168 -6.69 13.76 -3.68
CA LEU A 168 -6.51 15.09 -3.10
C LEU A 168 -7.64 16.06 -3.50
N HIS A 169 -8.40 15.76 -4.54
CA HIS A 169 -9.57 16.55 -4.96
C HIS A 169 -10.76 16.42 -4.00
N GLU A 170 -10.81 15.40 -3.14
CA GLU A 170 -11.85 15.31 -2.11
C GLU A 170 -11.80 16.56 -1.21
N ASN A 171 -12.96 17.21 -1.03
CA ASN A 171 -13.08 18.48 -0.31
C ASN A 171 -12.43 18.49 1.08
N TYR A 172 -12.48 17.38 1.78
CA TYR A 172 -11.85 17.25 3.10
C TYR A 172 -10.33 17.36 2.99
N TRP A 173 -9.73 16.58 2.10
CA TRP A 173 -8.27 16.51 1.93
C TRP A 173 -7.70 17.77 1.30
N LYS A 174 -8.40 18.34 0.31
CA LYS A 174 -8.05 19.64 -0.29
C LYS A 174 -7.96 20.75 0.76
N ARG A 175 -8.93 20.82 1.69
CA ARG A 175 -8.92 21.82 2.79
C ARG A 175 -7.88 21.54 3.88
N ALA A 176 -7.58 20.26 4.14
CA ALA A 176 -6.62 19.85 5.16
C ALA A 176 -5.17 19.92 4.68
N PHE A 177 -4.93 19.99 3.38
CA PHE A 177 -3.59 20.00 2.77
C PHE A 177 -2.79 21.21 3.24
N ILE A 178 -1.51 20.98 3.57
CA ILE A 178 -0.56 22.02 3.96
C ILE A 178 0.56 22.13 2.93
N LYS A 179 1.21 21.01 2.58
CA LYS A 179 2.43 21.01 1.77
C LYS A 179 2.73 19.63 1.20
N ALA A 180 3.39 19.63 0.04
CA ALA A 180 4.01 18.46 -0.53
C ALA A 180 5.54 18.52 -0.39
N LYS A 181 6.19 17.36 -0.23
CA LYS A 181 7.64 17.25 -0.11
C LYS A 181 8.20 16.05 -0.87
N ARG A 182 9.37 16.23 -1.45
CA ARG A 182 10.19 15.17 -2.03
C ARG A 182 11.28 14.78 -1.06
N VAL A 183 11.41 13.48 -0.79
CA VAL A 183 12.38 12.91 0.16
C VAL A 183 13.25 11.81 -0.47
N LEU A 184 13.01 11.54 -1.77
CA LEU A 184 13.74 10.56 -2.60
C LEU A 184 14.59 11.25 -3.64
#